data_ab4e47cf442435be56131504bb61f55b
#
_entry.id   ab4e47cf442435be56131504bb61f55b
#
_cell.length_a   1.000
_cell.length_b   1.000
_cell.length_c   1.000
_cell.angle_alpha   90.00
_cell.angle_beta   90.00
_cell.angle_gamma   90.00
#
_symmetry.space_group_name_H-M   'P 1'
#
loop_
_entity.id
_entity.type
_entity.pdbx_description
1 polymer ?
#
loop_
_entity_poly.entity_id
_entity_poly.type
_entity_poly.pdbx_seq_one_letter_code
_entity_poly.pdbx_strand_id
1 'polypeptide(L)'
;MSRNTRASEQIMPPPKIVKQQLPLTSELINKISEWRDIIQKILSGQDSRLLLIVGPCSVHDPIAILDYAKKLHQLSLICPKIFFVMRAYFEKPRTRKGWSGYMHDPNLDGSNNMQQGVALSRKLLIQVANIGIPCATETLSLIAPQYIDDIITFACI
;
A
#
# COMPACT_ATOMS: atom_id res chain seq x y z
N MET A 1 -6.99 -21.36 -35.81
CA MET A 1 -5.62 -20.87 -35.58
C MET A 1 -5.52 -20.33 -34.17
N SER A 2 -4.98 -21.12 -33.26
CA SER A 2 -4.77 -20.74 -31.85
C SER A 2 -3.51 -19.85 -31.76
N ARG A 3 -3.68 -18.58 -31.44
CA ARG A 3 -2.54 -17.72 -31.08
C ARG A 3 -2.10 -18.10 -29.67
N ASN A 4 -1.07 -18.90 -29.59
CA ASN A 4 -0.29 -19.10 -28.38
C ASN A 4 0.44 -17.78 -28.07
N THR A 5 -0.20 -16.85 -27.39
CA THR A 5 0.47 -15.74 -26.73
C THR A 5 1.14 -16.32 -25.48
N ARG A 6 2.38 -16.78 -25.63
CA ARG A 6 3.27 -16.94 -24.47
C ARG A 6 3.34 -15.58 -23.79
N ALA A 7 2.74 -15.47 -22.61
CA ALA A 7 3.02 -14.34 -21.73
C ALA A 7 4.54 -14.32 -21.57
N SER A 8 5.17 -13.18 -21.89
CA SER A 8 6.59 -13.01 -21.64
C SER A 8 6.80 -13.19 -20.14
N GLU A 9 7.59 -14.19 -19.75
CA GLU A 9 7.96 -14.38 -18.35
C GLU A 9 8.72 -13.13 -17.90
N GLN A 10 8.04 -12.27 -17.14
CA GLN A 10 8.68 -11.12 -16.52
C GLN A 10 9.42 -11.60 -15.28
N ILE A 11 10.75 -11.53 -15.31
CA ILE A 11 11.57 -11.82 -14.14
C ILE A 11 11.39 -10.67 -13.15
N MET A 12 10.75 -10.94 -12.02
CA MET A 12 10.58 -9.96 -10.95
C MET A 12 11.91 -9.66 -10.26
N PRO A 13 12.27 -8.40 -10.05
CA PRO A 13 13.45 -8.07 -9.27
C PRO A 13 13.26 -8.55 -7.83
N PRO A 14 14.31 -9.07 -7.15
CA PRO A 14 14.21 -9.43 -5.75
C PRO A 14 13.73 -8.26 -4.88
N PRO A 15 12.90 -8.51 -3.84
CA PRO A 15 12.39 -7.45 -2.94
C PRO A 15 13.50 -6.56 -2.38
N LYS A 16 14.65 -7.15 -2.02
CA LYS A 16 15.82 -6.41 -1.54
C LYS A 16 16.29 -5.35 -2.52
N ILE A 17 16.32 -5.65 -3.83
CA ILE A 17 16.76 -4.69 -4.85
C ILE A 17 15.77 -3.53 -4.95
N VAL A 18 14.47 -3.81 -4.96
CA VAL A 18 13.44 -2.75 -5.03
C VAL A 18 13.50 -1.86 -3.78
N LYS A 19 13.69 -2.44 -2.60
CA LYS A 19 13.87 -1.69 -1.34
C LYS A 19 15.13 -0.83 -1.34
N GLN A 20 16.22 -1.30 -1.94
CA GLN A 20 17.46 -0.52 -2.11
C GLN A 20 17.29 0.64 -3.10
N GLN A 21 16.52 0.46 -4.16
CA GLN A 21 16.24 1.51 -5.14
C GLN A 21 15.29 2.58 -4.62
N LEU A 22 14.38 2.19 -3.73
CA LEU A 22 13.38 3.05 -3.08
C LEU A 22 13.49 2.91 -1.55
N PRO A 23 14.59 3.39 -0.95
CA PRO A 23 14.83 3.22 0.48
C PRO A 23 13.91 4.11 1.32
N LEU A 24 13.67 3.69 2.56
CA LEU A 24 13.08 4.53 3.59
C LEU A 24 14.17 5.35 4.27
N THR A 25 13.85 6.58 4.65
CA THR A 25 14.70 7.36 5.56
C THR A 25 14.61 6.81 6.98
N SER A 26 15.64 7.04 7.80
CA SER A 26 15.63 6.63 9.21
C SER A 26 14.46 7.25 9.97
N GLU A 27 14.11 8.50 9.66
CA GLU A 27 12.96 9.19 10.25
C GLU A 27 11.65 8.47 9.92
N LEU A 28 11.47 8.07 8.64
CA LEU A 28 10.25 7.37 8.23
C LEU A 28 10.15 5.97 8.83
N ILE A 29 11.27 5.26 8.96
CA ILE A 29 11.32 3.95 9.64
C ILE A 29 10.84 4.08 11.09
N ASN A 30 11.36 5.07 11.84
CA ASN A 30 10.97 5.32 13.22
C ASN A 30 9.47 5.65 13.31
N LYS A 31 8.99 6.51 12.43
CA LYS A 31 7.58 6.90 12.37
C LYS A 31 6.64 5.72 12.09
N ILE A 32 7.01 4.84 11.17
CA ILE A 32 6.25 3.62 10.88
C ILE A 32 6.23 2.69 12.10
N SER A 33 7.36 2.56 12.80
CA SER A 33 7.42 1.77 14.04
C SER A 33 6.49 2.35 15.11
N GLU A 34 6.52 3.66 15.32
CA GLU A 34 5.61 4.35 16.27
C GLU A 34 4.13 4.12 15.92
N TRP A 35 3.77 4.17 14.64
CA TRP A 35 2.40 3.90 14.20
C TRP A 35 1.97 2.47 14.48
N ARG A 36 2.86 1.49 14.28
CA ARG A 36 2.59 0.09 14.62
C ARG A 36 2.37 -0.09 16.12
N ASP A 37 3.20 0.54 16.94
CA ASP A 37 3.05 0.52 18.40
C ASP A 37 1.74 1.16 18.86
N ILE A 38 1.32 2.27 18.24
CA ILE A 38 0.03 2.91 18.52
C ILE A 38 -1.12 1.96 18.17
N ILE A 39 -1.10 1.35 17.00
CA ILE A 39 -2.14 0.38 16.58
C ILE A 39 -2.21 -0.78 17.57
N GLN A 40 -1.06 -1.32 17.97
CA GLN A 40 -1.01 -2.40 18.96
C GLN A 40 -1.60 -1.99 20.32
N LYS A 41 -1.30 -0.78 20.80
CA LYS A 41 -1.87 -0.23 22.03
C LYS A 41 -3.39 -0.04 21.95
N ILE A 42 -3.90 0.44 20.81
CA ILE A 42 -5.34 0.59 20.59
C ILE A 42 -6.01 -0.79 20.62
N LEU A 43 -5.48 -1.76 19.88
CA LEU A 43 -6.05 -3.11 19.80
C LEU A 43 -5.99 -3.87 21.14
N SER A 44 -5.00 -3.57 21.99
CA SER A 44 -4.89 -4.15 23.33
C SER A 44 -5.66 -3.39 24.43
N GLY A 45 -6.36 -2.30 24.07
CA GLY A 45 -7.11 -1.46 25.02
C GLY A 45 -6.24 -0.54 25.89
N GLN A 46 -4.94 -0.41 25.61
CA GLN A 46 -4.04 0.50 26.31
C GLN A 46 -4.14 1.94 25.82
N ASP A 47 -4.67 2.15 24.63
CA ASP A 47 -4.97 3.45 24.05
C ASP A 47 -6.47 3.51 23.73
N SER A 48 -7.16 4.51 24.26
CA SER A 48 -8.62 4.65 24.14
C SER A 48 -9.10 5.27 22.83
N ARG A 49 -8.19 5.60 21.92
CA ARG A 49 -8.55 6.14 20.61
C ARG A 49 -9.27 5.10 19.76
N LEU A 50 -10.14 5.57 18.89
CA LEU A 50 -10.75 4.72 17.85
C LEU A 50 -9.75 4.50 16.72
N LEU A 51 -9.45 3.25 16.38
CA LEU A 51 -8.73 2.91 15.15
C LEU A 51 -9.70 2.98 13.97
N LEU A 52 -9.46 3.89 13.03
CA LEU A 52 -10.29 4.06 11.84
C LEU A 52 -9.47 3.78 10.58
N ILE A 53 -9.75 2.64 9.94
CA ILE A 53 -9.14 2.27 8.65
C ILE A 53 -10.10 2.70 7.54
N VAL A 54 -9.75 3.74 6.78
CA VAL A 54 -10.62 4.38 5.80
C VAL A 54 -9.85 4.74 4.54
N GLY A 55 -10.49 4.64 3.38
CA GLY A 55 -9.87 4.98 2.11
C GLY A 55 -10.62 4.45 0.90
N PRO A 56 -10.10 4.69 -0.30
CA PRO A 56 -10.71 4.24 -1.55
C PRO A 56 -10.78 2.71 -1.62
N CYS A 57 -11.67 2.19 -2.46
CA CYS A 57 -11.82 0.75 -2.67
C CYS A 57 -10.53 0.08 -3.19
N SER A 58 -9.78 0.79 -4.03
CA SER A 58 -8.46 0.36 -4.52
C SER A 58 -7.65 1.55 -5.01
N VAL A 59 -6.34 1.38 -5.00
CA VAL A 59 -5.42 2.29 -5.66
C VAL A 59 -5.53 2.07 -7.18
N HIS A 60 -5.80 3.13 -7.94
CA HIS A 60 -5.77 3.12 -9.41
C HIS A 60 -5.26 4.45 -9.98
N ASP A 61 -5.39 5.55 -9.24
CA ASP A 61 -4.90 6.87 -9.59
C ASP A 61 -4.03 7.42 -8.46
N PRO A 62 -2.70 7.47 -8.64
CA PRO A 62 -1.78 7.97 -7.62
C PRO A 62 -2.04 9.42 -7.20
N ILE A 63 -2.51 10.28 -8.12
CA ILE A 63 -2.78 11.70 -7.83
C ILE A 63 -3.95 11.81 -6.87
N ALA A 64 -5.05 11.10 -7.15
CA ALA A 64 -6.22 11.05 -6.29
C ALA A 64 -5.89 10.45 -4.92
N ILE A 65 -5.03 9.43 -4.85
CA ILE A 65 -4.56 8.82 -3.60
C ILE A 65 -3.79 9.82 -2.74
N LEU A 66 -2.88 10.58 -3.33
CA LEU A 66 -2.10 11.58 -2.61
C LEU A 66 -2.97 12.76 -2.13
N ASP A 67 -3.94 13.19 -2.93
CA ASP A 67 -4.91 14.21 -2.51
C ASP A 67 -5.76 13.71 -1.33
N TYR A 68 -6.24 12.47 -1.41
CA TYR A 68 -6.96 11.83 -0.31
C TYR A 68 -6.12 11.75 0.96
N ALA A 69 -4.85 11.33 0.86
CA ALA A 69 -3.93 11.24 1.99
C ALA A 69 -3.71 12.59 2.67
N LYS A 70 -3.56 13.68 1.90
CA LYS A 70 -3.43 15.04 2.44
C LYS A 70 -4.68 15.47 3.22
N LYS A 71 -5.86 15.23 2.66
CA LYS A 71 -7.14 15.55 3.33
C LYS A 71 -7.33 14.73 4.60
N LEU A 72 -6.98 13.45 4.55
CA LEU A 72 -7.05 12.55 5.71
C LEU A 72 -6.07 12.99 6.81
N HIS A 73 -4.86 13.41 6.43
CA HIS A 73 -3.90 13.96 7.38
C HIS A 73 -4.42 15.24 8.05
N GLN A 74 -4.97 16.19 7.28
CA GLN A 74 -5.59 17.38 7.85
C GLN A 74 -6.72 17.05 8.83
N LEU A 75 -7.57 16.08 8.48
CA LEU A 75 -8.64 15.61 9.36
C LEU A 75 -8.08 14.99 10.65
N SER A 76 -6.99 14.24 10.58
CA SER A 76 -6.37 13.61 11.74
C SER A 76 -5.88 14.63 12.78
N LEU A 77 -5.48 15.82 12.35
CA LEU A 77 -4.99 16.89 13.25
C LEU A 77 -6.12 17.49 14.11
N ILE A 78 -7.36 17.45 13.64
CA ILE A 78 -8.53 18.01 14.34
C ILE A 78 -9.37 16.94 15.05
N CYS A 79 -9.03 15.67 14.89
CA CYS A 79 -9.76 14.55 15.50
C CYS A 79 -8.85 13.71 16.42
N PRO A 80 -8.39 14.25 17.57
CA PRO A 80 -7.36 13.59 18.40
C PRO A 80 -7.80 12.27 19.04
N LYS A 81 -9.10 11.99 19.10
CA LYS A 81 -9.65 10.74 19.63
C LYS A 81 -9.72 9.60 18.59
N ILE A 82 -9.29 9.86 17.36
CA ILE A 82 -9.30 8.88 16.27
C ILE A 82 -7.87 8.72 15.75
N PHE A 83 -7.42 7.48 15.65
CA PHE A 83 -6.19 7.15 14.94
C PHE A 83 -6.54 6.69 13.53
N PHE A 84 -6.25 7.54 12.56
CA PHE A 84 -6.57 7.28 11.16
C PHE A 84 -5.47 6.44 10.51
N VAL A 85 -5.88 5.40 9.80
CA VAL A 85 -5.03 4.59 8.94
C VAL A 85 -5.65 4.58 7.55
N MET A 86 -4.87 4.93 6.54
CA MET A 86 -5.36 4.98 5.18
C MET A 86 -5.38 3.59 4.56
N ARG A 87 -6.52 3.18 4.05
CA ARG A 87 -6.65 1.96 3.26
C ARG A 87 -6.00 2.15 1.90
N ALA A 88 -5.03 1.29 1.57
CA ALA A 88 -4.27 1.32 0.32
C ALA A 88 -4.20 -0.08 -0.30
N TYR A 89 -5.23 -0.48 -1.02
CA TYR A 89 -5.34 -1.79 -1.65
C TYR A 89 -4.81 -1.75 -3.08
N PHE A 90 -3.74 -2.48 -3.34
CA PHE A 90 -3.02 -2.53 -4.61
C PHE A 90 -3.36 -3.74 -5.46
N GLU A 91 -3.90 -4.79 -4.85
CA GLU A 91 -4.32 -6.03 -5.50
C GLU A 91 -5.85 -6.12 -5.51
N LYS A 92 -6.39 -6.78 -6.53
CA LYS A 92 -7.82 -7.06 -6.65
C LYS A 92 -8.02 -8.55 -6.89
N PRO A 93 -8.63 -9.28 -5.94
CA PRO A 93 -8.98 -10.69 -6.17
C PRO A 93 -10.05 -10.75 -7.26
N ARG A 94 -9.79 -11.55 -8.29
CA ARG A 94 -10.74 -11.74 -9.39
C ARG A 94 -11.02 -13.21 -9.59
N THR A 95 -12.28 -13.59 -9.46
CA THR A 95 -12.76 -14.92 -9.82
C THR A 95 -13.07 -15.04 -11.30
N ARG A 96 -13.13 -13.91 -12.01
CA ARG A 96 -13.37 -13.81 -13.46
C ARG A 96 -12.45 -12.75 -14.07
N LYS A 97 -12.52 -12.55 -15.39
CA LYS A 97 -11.78 -11.49 -16.10
C LYS A 97 -12.01 -10.10 -15.47
N GLY A 98 -10.96 -9.30 -15.35
CA GLY A 98 -11.01 -7.94 -14.83
C GLY A 98 -9.61 -7.46 -14.45
N TRP A 99 -9.50 -6.18 -14.15
CA TRP A 99 -8.25 -5.57 -13.70
C TRP A 99 -7.79 -6.19 -12.38
N SER A 100 -6.53 -6.64 -12.33
CA SER A 100 -5.94 -7.36 -11.20
C SER A 100 -5.38 -6.46 -10.09
N GLY A 101 -5.45 -5.15 -10.26
CA GLY A 101 -4.96 -4.16 -9.31
C GLY A 101 -3.71 -3.43 -9.78
N TYR A 102 -3.42 -2.30 -9.13
CA TYR A 102 -2.35 -1.38 -9.50
C TYR A 102 -0.96 -2.01 -9.44
N MET A 103 -0.74 -2.95 -8.53
CA MET A 103 0.55 -3.66 -8.41
C MET A 103 0.80 -4.60 -9.59
N HIS A 104 -0.25 -5.13 -10.19
CA HIS A 104 -0.16 -6.06 -11.33
C HIS A 104 -0.21 -5.34 -12.68
N ASP A 105 -1.10 -4.37 -12.81
CA ASP A 105 -1.37 -3.65 -14.07
C ASP A 105 -1.54 -2.14 -13.76
N PRO A 106 -0.42 -1.43 -13.55
CA PRO A 106 -0.44 -0.03 -13.13
C PRO A 106 -0.97 0.92 -14.21
N ASN A 107 -0.89 0.53 -15.47
CA ASN A 107 -1.29 1.36 -16.62
C ASN A 107 -2.76 1.15 -17.02
N LEU A 108 -3.46 0.17 -16.43
CA LEU A 108 -4.85 -0.19 -16.77
C LEU A 108 -5.02 -0.62 -18.24
N ASP A 109 -3.96 -1.09 -18.88
CA ASP A 109 -3.92 -1.44 -20.31
C ASP A 109 -3.88 -2.97 -20.57
N GLY A 110 -3.91 -3.77 -19.51
CA GLY A 110 -3.83 -5.23 -19.58
C GLY A 110 -2.41 -5.75 -19.86
N SER A 111 -1.40 -4.89 -19.81
CA SER A 111 0.01 -5.29 -20.00
C SER A 111 0.52 -6.18 -18.87
N ASN A 112 -0.11 -6.11 -17.69
CA ASN A 112 0.29 -6.82 -16.47
C ASN A 112 1.77 -6.61 -16.11
N ASN A 113 2.25 -5.37 -16.24
CA ASN A 113 3.62 -5.00 -15.92
C ASN A 113 3.83 -4.93 -14.39
N MET A 114 3.90 -6.10 -13.75
CA MET A 114 4.02 -6.22 -12.30
C MET A 114 5.35 -5.65 -11.78
N GLN A 115 6.44 -5.72 -12.57
CA GLN A 115 7.71 -5.11 -12.20
C GLN A 115 7.58 -3.60 -11.98
N GLN A 116 6.92 -2.90 -12.90
CA GLN A 116 6.60 -1.49 -12.78
C GLN A 116 5.61 -1.24 -11.65
N GLY A 117 4.55 -2.05 -11.55
CA GLY A 117 3.50 -1.91 -10.56
C GLY A 117 4.00 -1.99 -9.13
N VAL A 118 4.92 -2.91 -8.84
CA VAL A 118 5.55 -3.04 -7.51
C VAL A 118 6.35 -1.79 -7.16
N ALA A 119 7.18 -1.28 -8.07
CA ALA A 119 7.98 -0.08 -7.82
C ALA A 119 7.10 1.16 -7.62
N LEU A 120 6.04 1.32 -8.42
CA LEU A 120 5.09 2.43 -8.31
C LEU A 120 4.27 2.34 -7.02
N SER A 121 3.83 1.15 -6.62
CA SER A 121 3.10 0.93 -5.37
C SER A 121 3.95 1.29 -4.16
N ARG A 122 5.21 0.84 -4.13
CA ARG A 122 6.15 1.19 -3.07
C ARG A 122 6.41 2.69 -3.02
N LYS A 123 6.67 3.33 -4.17
CA LYS A 123 6.88 4.78 -4.26
C LYS A 123 5.68 5.56 -3.71
N LEU A 124 4.47 5.15 -4.07
CA LEU A 124 3.24 5.79 -3.60
C LEU A 124 3.08 5.65 -2.09
N LEU A 125 3.35 4.48 -1.52
CA LEU A 125 3.30 4.27 -0.06
C LEU A 125 4.31 5.16 0.68
N ILE A 126 5.53 5.30 0.16
CA ILE A 126 6.53 6.22 0.72
C ILE A 126 6.01 7.66 0.70
N GLN A 127 5.38 8.08 -0.40
CA GLN A 127 4.81 9.42 -0.50
C GLN A 127 3.66 9.66 0.49
N VAL A 128 2.76 8.69 0.66
CA VAL A 128 1.67 8.76 1.64
C VAL A 128 2.21 8.81 3.07
N ALA A 129 3.19 7.96 3.39
CA ALA A 129 3.82 7.96 4.71
C ALA A 129 4.55 9.26 5.03
N ASN A 130 5.18 9.90 4.03
CA ASN A 130 5.81 11.23 4.17
C ASN A 130 4.78 12.36 4.41
N ILE A 131 3.54 12.22 3.91
CA ILE A 131 2.43 13.14 4.26
C ILE A 131 2.07 13.03 5.74
N GLY A 132 2.33 11.88 6.38
CA GLY A 132 2.09 11.66 7.80
C GLY A 132 0.89 10.76 8.09
N ILE A 133 0.48 9.93 7.15
CA ILE A 133 -0.63 8.97 7.32
C ILE A 133 -0.09 7.53 7.21
N PRO A 134 -0.34 6.68 8.23
CA PRO A 134 -0.07 5.25 8.15
C PRO A 134 -0.98 4.56 7.14
N CYS A 135 -0.51 3.48 6.52
CA CYS A 135 -1.26 2.72 5.53
C CYS A 135 -1.60 1.31 6.00
N ALA A 136 -2.82 0.87 5.66
CA ALA A 136 -3.26 -0.52 5.77
C ALA A 136 -3.48 -1.12 4.38
N THR A 137 -3.14 -2.40 4.21
CA THR A 137 -3.38 -3.12 2.97
C THR A 137 -3.99 -4.50 3.22
N GLU A 138 -4.47 -5.11 2.16
CA GLU A 138 -4.84 -6.53 2.09
C GLU A 138 -3.66 -7.31 1.49
N THR A 139 -3.34 -8.47 2.06
CA THR A 139 -2.30 -9.36 1.55
C THR A 139 -2.96 -10.55 0.86
N LEU A 140 -3.11 -10.47 -0.46
CA LEU A 140 -3.79 -11.48 -1.27
C LEU A 140 -2.82 -12.49 -1.87
N SER A 141 -1.54 -12.12 -1.98
CA SER A 141 -0.47 -12.97 -2.49
C SER A 141 0.66 -13.10 -1.48
N LEU A 142 1.45 -14.18 -1.58
CA LEU A 142 2.63 -14.39 -0.74
C LEU A 142 3.84 -13.54 -1.18
N ILE A 143 3.80 -12.96 -2.37
CA ILE A 143 4.92 -12.27 -2.99
C ILE A 143 4.81 -10.76 -2.78
N ALA A 144 3.65 -10.16 -3.04
CA ALA A 144 3.43 -8.73 -2.98
C ALA A 144 3.83 -8.09 -1.63
N PRO A 145 3.51 -8.68 -0.47
CA PRO A 145 3.88 -8.12 0.82
C PRO A 145 5.39 -7.92 1.00
N GLN A 146 6.21 -8.80 0.43
CA GLN A 146 7.66 -8.74 0.61
C GLN A 146 8.31 -7.44 0.08
N TYR A 147 7.62 -6.73 -0.81
CA TYR A 147 8.08 -5.47 -1.38
C TYR A 147 7.68 -4.23 -0.58
N ILE A 148 6.70 -4.37 0.33
CA ILE A 148 6.05 -3.24 1.03
C ILE A 148 5.90 -3.46 2.54
N ASP A 149 6.31 -4.60 3.09
CA ASP A 149 6.18 -4.97 4.51
C ASP A 149 6.85 -3.97 5.47
N ASP A 150 7.93 -3.33 5.03
CA ASP A 150 8.64 -2.30 5.80
C ASP A 150 7.89 -0.96 5.87
N ILE A 151 6.87 -0.72 5.01
CA ILE A 151 6.11 0.54 4.96
C ILE A 151 4.70 0.38 5.55
N ILE A 152 4.07 -0.75 5.31
CA ILE A 152 2.70 -1.01 5.77
C ILE A 152 2.64 -1.09 7.29
N THR A 153 1.68 -0.41 7.89
CA THR A 153 1.50 -0.38 9.35
C THR A 153 0.48 -1.39 9.85
N PHE A 154 -0.49 -1.77 9.01
CA PHE A 154 -1.50 -2.76 9.30
C PHE A 154 -1.83 -3.58 8.06
N ALA A 155 -1.98 -4.90 8.20
CA ALA A 155 -2.37 -5.78 7.10
C ALA A 155 -3.49 -6.73 7.53
N CYS A 156 -4.45 -6.94 6.63
CA CYS A 156 -5.46 -7.99 6.72
C CYS A 156 -5.10 -9.14 5.78
N ILE A 157 -5.41 -10.36 6.19
CA ILE A 157 -5.25 -11.58 5.40
C ILE A 157 -6.63 -12.14 5.09
#